data_fea178352ebd4a57a1ea41c3af2e5583
#
_entry.id   fea178352ebd4a57a1ea41c3af2e5583
#
_cell.length_a   1.000
_cell.length_b   1.000
_cell.length_c   1.000
_cell.angle_alpha   90.00
_cell.angle_beta   90.00
_cell.angle_gamma   90.00
#
_symmetry.space_group_name_H-M   'P 1'
#
loop_
_entity.id
_entity.type
_entity.pdbx_description
1 polymer ?
#
loop_
_entity_poly.entity_id
_entity_poly.type
_entity_poly.pdbx_seq_one_letter_code
_entity_poly.pdbx_strand_id
1 'polypeptide(L)' 'MGDKYQIPYTNACIRAFAKRFNLPVKVAFDYLYAFKGIDFLIEFYEIEHLQSIDDAVDDLIVCCANNGGTLR' A
#
# COMPACT_ATOMS: atom_id res chain seq x y z
N MET A 1 12.40 6.74 11.19
CA MET A 1 11.70 6.89 12.39
C MET A 1 10.23 6.55 12.26
N GLY A 2 9.78 5.63 13.05
CA GLY A 2 8.38 5.29 13.07
C GLY A 2 7.61 6.46 13.63
N ASP A 3 6.69 6.93 12.88
CA ASP A 3 5.98 8.12 13.20
C ASP A 3 4.54 7.74 13.47
N LYS A 4 3.93 8.39 14.42
CA LYS A 4 2.55 8.07 14.79
C LYS A 4 1.58 8.29 13.64
N TYR A 5 1.98 9.04 12.61
CA TYR A 5 1.14 9.28 11.44
C TYR A 5 1.34 8.25 10.34
N GLN A 6 2.48 7.54 10.32
CA GLN A 6 2.75 6.54 9.30
C GLN A 6 1.87 5.31 9.45
N ILE A 7 1.64 4.87 10.67
CA ILE A 7 0.84 3.67 10.91
C ILE A 7 -0.60 3.85 10.46
N PRO A 8 -1.31 4.93 10.85
CA PRO A 8 -2.67 5.13 10.36
C PRO A 8 -2.73 5.29 8.84
N TYR A 9 -1.75 5.97 8.25
CA TYR A 9 -1.71 6.14 6.80
C TYR A 9 -1.54 4.80 6.09
N THR A 10 -0.59 3.98 6.57
CA THR A 10 -0.34 2.68 5.98
C THR A 10 -1.58 1.81 6.06
N ASN A 11 -2.25 1.81 7.22
CA ASN A 11 -3.48 1.04 7.38
C ASN A 11 -4.58 1.51 6.43
N ALA A 12 -4.70 2.83 6.23
CA ALA A 12 -5.70 3.36 5.31
C ALA A 12 -5.42 2.90 3.88
N CYS A 13 -4.16 2.87 3.48
CA CYS A 13 -3.77 2.40 2.15
C CYS A 13 -4.05 0.91 1.99
N ILE A 14 -3.75 0.11 3.02
CA ILE A 14 -4.02 -1.33 2.97
C ILE A 14 -5.51 -1.59 2.81
N ARG A 15 -6.33 -0.87 3.56
CA ARG A 15 -7.78 -1.04 3.49
C ARG A 15 -8.32 -0.60 2.13
N ALA A 16 -7.81 0.49 1.59
CA ALA A 16 -8.23 0.96 0.26
C ALA A 16 -7.82 -0.02 -0.82
N PHE A 17 -6.62 -0.60 -0.71
CA PHE A 17 -6.16 -1.62 -1.63
C PHE A 17 -7.07 -2.85 -1.56
N ALA A 18 -7.37 -3.29 -0.34
CA ALA A 18 -8.26 -4.43 -0.13
C ALA A 18 -9.63 -4.19 -0.78
N LYS A 19 -10.15 -2.98 -0.60
CA LYS A 19 -11.45 -2.64 -1.19
C LYS A 19 -11.39 -2.62 -2.71
N ARG A 20 -10.30 -2.08 -3.26
CA ARG A 20 -10.13 -2.01 -4.72
C ARG A 20 -10.20 -3.39 -5.37
N PHE A 21 -9.61 -4.39 -4.72
CA PHE A 21 -9.54 -5.76 -5.26
C PHE A 21 -10.52 -6.71 -4.58
N ASN A 22 -11.40 -6.18 -3.74
CA ASN A 22 -12.40 -6.99 -3.03
C ASN A 22 -11.77 -8.14 -2.26
N LEU A 23 -10.73 -7.83 -1.48
CA LEU A 23 -9.99 -8.79 -0.69
C LEU A 23 -10.20 -8.55 0.81
N PRO A 24 -10.13 -9.60 1.63
CA PRO A 24 -9.99 -9.38 3.07
C PRO A 24 -8.73 -8.57 3.36
N VAL A 25 -8.78 -7.74 4.40
CA VAL A 25 -7.65 -6.88 4.75
C VAL A 25 -6.39 -7.68 4.99
N LYS A 26 -6.51 -8.84 5.66
CA LYS A 26 -5.35 -9.67 5.92
C LYS A 26 -4.69 -10.17 4.63
N VAL A 27 -5.50 -10.56 3.66
CA VAL A 27 -4.98 -11.02 2.37
C VAL A 27 -4.30 -9.86 1.65
N ALA A 28 -4.90 -8.68 1.69
CA ALA A 28 -4.30 -7.50 1.08
C ALA A 28 -2.97 -7.18 1.74
N PHE A 29 -2.89 -7.23 3.07
CA PHE A 29 -1.65 -6.98 3.79
C PHE A 29 -0.57 -7.99 3.38
N ASP A 30 -0.92 -9.28 3.36
CA ASP A 30 0.05 -10.32 3.01
C ASP A 30 0.59 -10.12 1.60
N TYR A 31 -0.29 -9.75 0.66
CA TYR A 31 0.12 -9.49 -0.71
C TYR A 31 1.06 -8.28 -0.78
N LEU A 32 0.67 -7.18 -0.15
CA LEU A 32 1.49 -5.97 -0.16
C LEU A 32 2.84 -6.21 0.49
N TYR A 33 2.85 -6.97 1.59
CA TYR A 33 4.10 -7.29 2.27
C TYR A 33 5.01 -8.13 1.38
N ALA A 34 4.45 -9.14 0.72
CA ALA A 34 5.23 -10.07 -0.10
C ALA A 34 5.85 -9.36 -1.32
N PHE A 35 5.15 -8.39 -1.89
CA PHE A 35 5.60 -7.74 -3.12
C PHE A 35 6.08 -6.32 -2.91
N LYS A 36 6.57 -6.02 -1.70
CA LYS A 36 7.25 -4.78 -1.37
C LYS A 36 6.36 -3.55 -1.26
N GLY A 37 5.05 -3.72 -1.28
CA GLY A 37 4.13 -2.60 -1.15
C GLY A 37 4.21 -1.92 0.21
N ILE A 38 4.33 -2.71 1.28
CA ILE A 38 4.45 -2.13 2.63
C ILE A 38 5.75 -1.34 2.75
N ASP A 39 6.86 -1.91 2.26
CA ASP A 39 8.15 -1.21 2.28
C ASP A 39 8.08 0.09 1.49
N PHE A 40 7.38 0.07 0.35
CA PHE A 40 7.18 1.27 -0.46
C PHE A 40 6.46 2.36 0.31
N LEU A 41 5.39 2.03 1.00
CA LEU A 41 4.62 3.02 1.76
C LEU A 41 5.45 3.63 2.89
N ILE A 42 6.29 2.84 3.53
CA ILE A 42 7.14 3.33 4.61
C ILE A 42 8.24 4.22 4.05
N GLU A 43 8.90 3.76 3.00
CA GLU A 43 10.04 4.46 2.44
C GLU A 43 9.64 5.79 1.81
N PHE A 44 8.51 5.81 1.11
CA PHE A 44 8.08 7.00 0.38
C PHE A 44 6.91 7.73 1.04
N TYR A 45 6.74 7.54 2.35
CA TYR A 45 5.63 8.13 3.08
C TYR A 45 5.52 9.64 2.85
N GLU A 46 6.65 10.36 2.88
CA GLU A 46 6.61 11.82 2.80
C GLU A 46 6.09 12.31 1.46
N ILE A 47 6.27 11.52 0.42
CA ILE A 47 5.75 11.87 -0.90
C ILE A 47 4.33 11.33 -1.05
N GLU A 48 4.13 10.06 -0.69
CA GLU A 48 2.86 9.38 -0.95
C GLU A 48 1.70 9.97 -0.16
N HIS A 49 1.95 10.39 1.10
CA HIS A 49 0.86 10.90 1.92
C HIS A 49 0.35 12.26 1.45
N LEU A 50 1.04 12.91 0.52
CA LEU A 50 0.61 14.19 -0.04
C LEU A 50 -0.44 14.01 -1.14
N GLN A 51 -0.61 12.80 -1.65
CA GLN A 51 -1.61 12.53 -2.68
C GLN A 51 -2.80 11.81 -2.05
N SER A 52 -3.86 11.64 -2.84
CA SER A 52 -5.04 10.93 -2.36
C SER A 52 -4.71 9.47 -2.08
N ILE A 53 -5.53 8.84 -1.24
CA ILE A 53 -5.38 7.40 -0.97
C ILE A 53 -5.55 6.59 -2.25
N ASP A 54 -6.47 6.99 -3.14
CA ASP A 54 -6.66 6.29 -4.42
C ASP A 54 -5.40 6.35 -5.27
N ASP A 55 -4.73 7.51 -5.31
CA ASP A 55 -3.48 7.64 -6.06
C ASP A 55 -2.38 6.78 -5.43
N ALA A 56 -2.34 6.71 -4.10
CA ALA A 56 -1.37 5.86 -3.43
C ALA A 56 -1.62 4.38 -3.75
N VAL A 57 -2.89 3.98 -3.86
CA VAL A 57 -3.22 2.61 -4.25
C VAL A 57 -2.75 2.32 -5.67
N ASP A 58 -2.92 3.27 -6.58
CA ASP A 58 -2.42 3.12 -7.96
C ASP A 58 -0.90 2.89 -7.95
N ASP A 59 -0.18 3.65 -7.14
CA ASP A 59 1.27 3.49 -7.03
C ASP A 59 1.64 2.14 -6.41
N LEU A 60 0.84 1.67 -5.45
CA LEU A 60 1.06 0.34 -4.86
C LEU A 60 0.90 -0.76 -5.90
N ILE A 61 -0.10 -0.63 -6.77
CA ILE A 61 -0.33 -1.62 -7.83
C ILE A 61 0.90 -1.71 -8.72
N VAL A 62 1.44 -0.57 -9.12
CA VAL A 62 2.64 -0.54 -9.96
C VAL A 62 3.84 -1.12 -9.22
N CYS A 63 4.03 -0.73 -7.96
CA CYS A 63 5.14 -1.23 -7.16
C CYS A 63 5.10 -2.74 -7.03
N CYS A 64 3.94 -3.30 -6.69
CA CYS A 64 3.80 -4.74 -6.53
C CYS A 64 4.01 -5.46 -7.86
N ALA A 65 3.49 -4.92 -8.96
CA ALA A 65 3.68 -5.53 -10.28
C ALA A 65 5.16 -5.59 -10.65
N ASN A 66 5.92 -4.52 -10.33
CA ASN A 66 7.34 -4.48 -10.60
C ASN A 66 8.14 -5.47 -9.75
N ASN A 67 7.54 -5.96 -8.68
CA ASN A 67 8.19 -6.91 -7.77
C ASN A 67 7.58 -8.32 -7.86
N GLY A 68 6.90 -8.63 -8.95
CA GLY A 68 6.40 -9.97 -9.19
C GLY A 68 4.94 -10.20 -8.86
N GLY A 69 4.24 -9.18 -8.41
CA GLY A 69 2.81 -9.30 -8.10
C GLY A 69 1.96 -9.43 -9.34
N THR A 70 0.76 -9.97 -9.18
CA THR A 70 -0.15 -10.26 -10.29
C THR A 70 -1.42 -9.42 -10.29
N LEU A 71 -1.78 -8.79 -9.18
CA LEU A 71 -2.96 -7.93 -9.12
C LEU A 71 -2.69 -6.61 -9.85
N ARG A 72 -3.62 -6.23 -10.69
CA ARG A 72 -3.45 -5.02 -11.50
C ARG A 72 -4.72 -4.20 -11.56
#